data_6c9d35f4c8636c9c5d3dfc8c59b73437
#
_entry.id   6c9d35f4c8636c9c5d3dfc8c59b73437
#
_cell.length_a   1.000
_cell.length_b   1.000
_cell.length_c   1.000
_cell.angle_alpha   90.00
_cell.angle_beta   90.00
_cell.angle_gamma   90.00
#
_symmetry.space_group_name_H-M   'P 1'
#
loop_
_entity.id
_entity.type
_entity.pdbx_description
1 polymer ?
#
loop_
_entity_poly.entity_id
_entity_poly.type
_entity_poly.pdbx_seq_one_letter_code
_entity_poly.pdbx_strand_id
1 'polypeptide(L)'
;MARTKKQVKVKEPVRLRFNELKDGRKSIYLDIYYNGRRTYQSLKLYLVPETDVSAQIQNANTLAIANAIKTEKILDLTNKIAGITDRSYKANMLFTDWMRVYRQDVEKRASASALIWVDRVTNELEKYDNSVTLAEIDRDYIMRFLSHLLDRPALTRDHNQLAKNTVFLYLSYIRAALNYAVKENLLQSSPFKKIKRDMLSGSEAKREYLTVEEVKRLIATPCRRDDMKAAFLFSCFCGLRIMDIKNLCWKHISKNGNRWQVEIRQYKTGALLYLPLNMNARKWMPEQGDASSEDRVFPKLSIWYKSILRDWATDAGIEKKFSFHVARHTFATL
;
A
#
# COMPACT_ATOMS: atom_id res chain seq x y z
N MET A 1 -0.18 -64.66 37.23
CA MET A 1 -0.80 -64.40 35.93
C MET A 1 -0.63 -62.91 35.58
N ALA A 2 0.23 -62.62 34.58
CA ALA A 2 0.51 -61.23 34.17
C ALA A 2 -0.63 -60.77 33.26
N ARG A 3 -1.29 -59.64 33.58
CA ARG A 3 -2.30 -58.99 32.77
C ARG A 3 -1.63 -58.44 31.51
N THR A 4 -1.93 -58.96 30.33
CA THR A 4 -1.54 -58.46 29.02
C THR A 4 -2.08 -57.03 28.85
N LYS A 5 -1.19 -56.02 28.74
CA LYS A 5 -1.57 -54.63 28.45
C LYS A 5 -2.28 -54.60 27.11
N LYS A 6 -3.56 -54.21 27.06
CA LYS A 6 -4.28 -53.91 25.82
C LYS A 6 -3.51 -52.89 25.01
N GLN A 7 -3.06 -53.19 23.80
CA GLN A 7 -2.49 -52.22 22.85
C GLN A 7 -3.54 -51.16 22.57
N VAL A 8 -3.22 -49.91 22.88
CA VAL A 8 -4.05 -48.77 22.56
C VAL A 8 -3.98 -48.56 21.04
N LYS A 9 -5.04 -48.89 20.32
CA LYS A 9 -5.16 -48.57 18.88
C LYS A 9 -5.20 -47.05 18.70
N VAL A 10 -4.10 -46.47 18.21
CA VAL A 10 -4.07 -45.07 17.84
C VAL A 10 -5.03 -44.85 16.66
N LYS A 11 -6.09 -44.06 16.87
CA LYS A 11 -7.05 -43.73 15.83
C LYS A 11 -6.40 -42.70 14.87
N GLU A 12 -6.20 -43.04 13.60
CA GLU A 12 -5.75 -42.08 12.58
C GLU A 12 -6.72 -40.88 12.52
N PRO A 13 -6.20 -39.65 12.60
CA PRO A 13 -7.04 -38.45 12.58
C PRO A 13 -7.65 -38.14 11.20
N VAL A 14 -7.10 -38.70 10.13
CA VAL A 14 -7.58 -38.51 8.74
C VAL A 14 -7.72 -39.86 8.05
N ARG A 15 -8.87 -40.10 7.45
CA ARG A 15 -9.16 -41.34 6.72
C ARG A 15 -9.67 -41.03 5.32
N LEU A 16 -9.27 -41.84 4.32
CA LEU A 16 -9.91 -41.85 3.02
C LEU A 16 -11.27 -42.53 3.14
N ARG A 17 -12.28 -41.96 2.51
CA ARG A 17 -13.60 -42.54 2.35
C ARG A 17 -14.04 -42.41 0.90
N PHE A 18 -14.92 -43.30 0.52
CA PHE A 18 -15.44 -43.44 -0.84
C PHE A 18 -16.96 -43.33 -0.83
N ASN A 19 -17.52 -42.61 -1.79
CA ASN A 19 -18.96 -42.52 -2.00
C ASN A 19 -19.28 -42.96 -3.43
N GLU A 20 -20.18 -43.93 -3.58
CA GLU A 20 -20.58 -44.45 -4.90
C GLU A 20 -21.50 -43.43 -5.59
N LEU A 21 -21.23 -43.23 -6.87
CA LEU A 21 -22.01 -42.36 -7.73
C LEU A 21 -22.93 -43.17 -8.61
N LYS A 22 -24.01 -42.57 -9.12
CA LYS A 22 -25.00 -43.24 -9.98
C LYS A 22 -24.43 -43.83 -11.29
N ASP A 23 -23.28 -43.33 -11.73
CA ASP A 23 -22.56 -43.75 -12.93
C ASP A 23 -21.50 -44.84 -12.67
N GLY A 24 -21.50 -45.43 -11.47
CA GLY A 24 -20.58 -46.51 -11.09
C GLY A 24 -19.20 -46.02 -10.63
N ARG A 25 -18.89 -44.73 -10.73
CA ARG A 25 -17.64 -44.16 -10.20
C ARG A 25 -17.73 -44.01 -8.67
N LYS A 26 -16.54 -43.95 -8.00
CA LYS A 26 -16.47 -43.69 -6.58
C LYS A 26 -15.73 -42.35 -6.37
N SER A 27 -16.40 -41.37 -5.73
CA SER A 27 -15.75 -40.13 -5.31
C SER A 27 -14.96 -40.34 -4.03
N ILE A 28 -13.78 -39.70 -3.95
CA ILE A 28 -12.88 -39.82 -2.82
C ILE A 28 -12.99 -38.55 -1.95
N TYR A 29 -13.09 -38.73 -0.63
CA TYR A 29 -13.08 -37.64 0.34
C TYR A 29 -12.27 -38.00 1.59
N LEU A 30 -11.77 -36.98 2.29
CA LEU A 30 -11.14 -37.12 3.61
C LEU A 30 -12.22 -37.02 4.71
N ASP A 31 -12.17 -37.97 5.62
CA ASP A 31 -12.90 -37.97 6.89
C ASP A 31 -11.92 -37.57 7.99
N ILE A 32 -12.03 -36.33 8.46
CA ILE A 32 -11.07 -35.67 9.37
C ILE A 32 -11.71 -35.54 10.75
N TYR A 33 -11.07 -36.10 11.78
CA TYR A 33 -11.46 -35.92 13.16
C TYR A 33 -10.36 -35.19 13.93
N TYR A 34 -10.66 -33.95 14.36
CA TYR A 34 -9.71 -33.09 15.03
C TYR A 34 -10.41 -32.23 16.11
N ASN A 35 -9.84 -32.11 17.32
CA ASN A 35 -10.36 -31.36 18.44
C ASN A 35 -11.84 -31.60 18.73
N GLY A 36 -12.28 -32.88 18.77
CA GLY A 36 -13.65 -33.25 19.05
C GLY A 36 -14.64 -33.00 17.91
N ARG A 37 -14.20 -32.43 16.78
CA ARG A 37 -15.05 -32.16 15.61
C ARG A 37 -14.71 -33.05 14.44
N ARG A 38 -15.73 -33.50 13.71
CA ARG A 38 -15.60 -34.29 12.49
C ARG A 38 -15.98 -33.47 11.29
N THR A 39 -15.11 -33.44 10.28
CA THR A 39 -15.31 -32.71 9.03
C THR A 39 -15.00 -33.59 7.83
N TYR A 40 -15.66 -33.30 6.71
CA TYR A 40 -15.47 -34.02 5.47
C TYR A 40 -14.96 -33.05 4.39
N GLN A 41 -13.92 -33.47 3.64
CA GLN A 41 -13.33 -32.67 2.58
C GLN A 41 -13.28 -33.52 1.30
N SER A 42 -14.05 -33.16 0.26
CA SER A 42 -13.97 -33.79 -1.05
C SER A 42 -12.63 -33.49 -1.71
N LEU A 43 -12.00 -34.53 -2.27
CA LEU A 43 -10.74 -34.38 -3.01
C LEU A 43 -10.98 -34.09 -4.50
N LYS A 44 -12.22 -34.20 -4.99
CA LYS A 44 -12.58 -34.11 -6.41
C LYS A 44 -11.82 -35.15 -7.27
N LEU A 45 -11.41 -36.25 -6.65
CA LEU A 45 -10.80 -37.42 -7.29
C LEU A 45 -11.85 -38.53 -7.37
N TYR A 46 -11.80 -39.31 -8.47
CA TYR A 46 -12.78 -40.32 -8.73
C TYR A 46 -12.10 -41.61 -9.16
N LEU A 47 -12.55 -42.76 -8.62
CA LEU A 47 -12.20 -44.09 -9.13
C LEU A 47 -13.25 -44.47 -10.17
N VAL A 48 -12.78 -45.09 -11.27
CA VAL A 48 -13.63 -45.58 -12.32
C VAL A 48 -13.88 -47.10 -12.10
N PRO A 49 -14.96 -47.68 -12.66
CA PRO A 49 -15.18 -49.12 -12.64
C PRO A 49 -13.98 -49.87 -13.29
N GLU A 50 -13.50 -50.93 -12.63
CA GLU A 50 -12.34 -51.69 -13.09
C GLU A 50 -12.75 -52.70 -14.18
N THR A 51 -12.98 -52.20 -15.38
CA THR A 51 -13.38 -53.01 -16.54
C THR A 51 -12.19 -53.54 -17.33
N ASP A 52 -11.02 -52.90 -17.21
CA ASP A 52 -9.81 -53.28 -17.94
C ASP A 52 -8.53 -52.90 -17.15
N VAL A 53 -7.36 -53.29 -17.66
CA VAL A 53 -6.04 -53.02 -17.06
C VAL A 53 -5.75 -51.51 -17.02
N SER A 54 -6.23 -50.72 -17.98
CA SER A 54 -6.06 -49.25 -18.00
C SER A 54 -6.81 -48.60 -16.86
N ALA A 55 -8.05 -49.00 -16.59
CA ALA A 55 -8.83 -48.54 -15.45
C ALA A 55 -8.19 -48.89 -14.11
N GLN A 56 -7.56 -50.06 -13.99
CA GLN A 56 -6.82 -50.43 -12.78
C GLN A 56 -5.61 -49.53 -12.55
N ILE A 57 -4.82 -49.26 -13.61
CA ILE A 57 -3.67 -48.33 -13.53
C ILE A 57 -4.12 -46.92 -13.16
N GLN A 58 -5.20 -46.44 -13.78
CA GLN A 58 -5.78 -45.12 -13.46
C GLN A 58 -6.22 -45.02 -11.99
N ASN A 59 -6.90 -46.07 -11.50
CA ASN A 59 -7.34 -46.12 -10.10
C ASN A 59 -6.16 -46.17 -9.12
N ALA A 60 -5.11 -46.95 -9.46
CA ALA A 60 -3.90 -46.99 -8.63
C ALA A 60 -3.22 -45.64 -8.52
N ASN A 61 -3.08 -44.90 -9.63
CA ASN A 61 -2.53 -43.55 -9.66
C ASN A 61 -3.39 -42.58 -8.87
N THR A 62 -4.73 -42.63 -9.03
CA THR A 62 -5.67 -41.79 -8.30
C THR A 62 -5.60 -42.06 -6.78
N LEU A 63 -5.50 -43.32 -6.37
CA LEU A 63 -5.32 -43.72 -4.98
C LEU A 63 -3.98 -43.26 -4.40
N ALA A 64 -2.90 -43.32 -5.19
CA ALA A 64 -1.59 -42.79 -4.79
C ALA A 64 -1.64 -41.30 -4.51
N ILE A 65 -2.28 -40.52 -5.39
CA ILE A 65 -2.49 -39.08 -5.20
C ILE A 65 -3.35 -38.82 -3.94
N ALA A 66 -4.46 -39.53 -3.77
CA ALA A 66 -5.34 -39.41 -2.61
C ALA A 66 -4.62 -39.70 -1.28
N ASN A 67 -3.74 -40.72 -1.28
CA ASN A 67 -2.92 -41.09 -0.13
C ASN A 67 -1.83 -40.03 0.16
N ALA A 68 -1.23 -39.40 -0.85
CA ALA A 68 -0.29 -38.31 -0.68
C ALA A 68 -0.97 -37.10 -0.01
N ILE A 69 -2.17 -36.71 -0.49
CA ILE A 69 -2.97 -35.65 0.11
C ILE A 69 -3.38 -35.99 1.57
N LYS A 70 -3.76 -37.25 1.84
CA LYS A 70 -4.05 -37.74 3.20
C LYS A 70 -2.84 -37.55 4.12
N THR A 71 -1.65 -37.98 3.66
CA THR A 71 -0.39 -37.90 4.41
C THR A 71 -0.03 -36.46 4.73
N GLU A 72 -0.12 -35.57 3.73
CA GLU A 72 0.10 -34.15 3.90
C GLU A 72 -0.87 -33.56 4.95
N LYS A 73 -2.15 -33.97 4.91
CA LYS A 73 -3.16 -33.52 5.87
C LYS A 73 -2.90 -34.03 7.28
N ILE A 74 -2.43 -35.27 7.44
CA ILE A 74 -2.01 -35.83 8.74
C ILE A 74 -0.83 -35.03 9.27
N LEU A 75 0.17 -34.73 8.44
CA LEU A 75 1.33 -33.95 8.81
C LEU A 75 0.92 -32.53 9.27
N ASP A 76 0.04 -31.85 8.51
CA ASP A 76 -0.51 -30.54 8.85
C ASP A 76 -1.23 -30.55 10.22
N LEU A 77 -2.04 -31.60 10.50
CA LEU A 77 -2.73 -31.75 11.78
C LEU A 77 -1.77 -32.09 12.92
N THR A 78 -0.77 -32.93 12.67
CA THR A 78 0.23 -33.30 13.68
C THR A 78 1.10 -32.10 14.03
N ASN A 79 1.52 -31.34 13.03
CA ASN A 79 2.26 -30.08 13.21
C ASN A 79 1.43 -29.05 14.01
N LYS A 80 0.12 -28.95 13.75
CA LYS A 80 -0.79 -28.10 14.54
C LYS A 80 -0.92 -28.57 16.02
N ILE A 81 -0.96 -29.88 16.25
CA ILE A 81 -1.00 -30.45 17.61
C ILE A 81 0.33 -30.19 18.32
N ALA A 82 1.45 -30.32 17.61
CA ALA A 82 2.79 -30.11 18.15
C ALA A 82 3.18 -28.63 18.24
N GLY A 83 2.30 -27.70 17.79
CA GLY A 83 2.63 -26.27 17.68
C GLY A 83 3.67 -25.97 16.58
N ILE A 84 4.08 -26.99 15.84
CA ILE A 84 5.04 -26.88 14.74
C ILE A 84 4.23 -26.63 13.45
N THR A 85 3.88 -25.41 13.21
CA THR A 85 3.41 -25.03 11.88
C THR A 85 4.60 -24.46 11.12
N ASP A 86 4.70 -24.76 9.83
CA ASP A 86 5.62 -24.04 8.92
C ASP A 86 5.40 -22.51 9.01
N ARG A 87 4.22 -22.13 9.46
CA ARG A 87 3.82 -20.77 9.87
C ARG A 87 4.54 -20.28 11.14
N SER A 88 4.83 -21.15 12.11
CA SER A 88 5.52 -20.73 13.35
C SER A 88 6.97 -20.38 13.08
N TYR A 89 7.65 -21.06 12.18
CA TYR A 89 9.02 -20.72 11.78
C TYR A 89 9.10 -19.36 11.11
N LYS A 90 8.21 -19.09 10.14
CA LYS A 90 8.18 -17.80 9.45
C LYS A 90 7.64 -16.65 10.32
N ALA A 91 6.73 -16.93 11.25
CA ALA A 91 6.26 -15.97 12.23
C ALA A 91 7.32 -15.65 13.31
N ASN A 92 8.26 -16.55 13.54
CA ASN A 92 9.40 -16.35 14.44
C ASN A 92 10.57 -15.58 13.79
N MET A 93 10.45 -15.20 12.50
CA MET A 93 11.43 -14.30 11.88
C MET A 93 11.36 -12.91 12.53
N LEU A 94 12.48 -12.20 12.54
CA LEU A 94 12.52 -10.83 13.04
C LEU A 94 11.53 -9.95 12.26
N PHE A 95 10.87 -9.04 12.96
CA PHE A 95 9.93 -8.12 12.30
C PHE A 95 10.62 -7.23 11.28
N THR A 96 11.86 -6.84 11.53
CA THR A 96 12.71 -6.08 10.59
C THR A 96 13.02 -6.89 9.32
N ASP A 97 13.23 -8.21 9.44
CA ASP A 97 13.42 -9.10 8.28
C ASP A 97 12.11 -9.24 7.49
N TRP A 98 10.97 -9.31 8.16
CA TRP A 98 9.66 -9.27 7.51
C TRP A 98 9.46 -7.95 6.73
N MET A 99 9.86 -6.82 7.29
CA MET A 99 9.81 -5.53 6.59
C MET A 99 10.64 -5.54 5.30
N ARG A 100 11.79 -6.22 5.28
CA ARG A 100 12.60 -6.39 4.06
C ARG A 100 11.91 -7.28 3.02
N VAL A 101 11.22 -8.34 3.45
CA VAL A 101 10.37 -9.16 2.56
C VAL A 101 9.22 -8.33 1.99
N TYR A 102 8.54 -7.56 2.83
CA TYR A 102 7.49 -6.64 2.41
C TYR A 102 8.00 -5.58 1.41
N ARG A 103 9.23 -5.07 1.61
CA ARG A 103 9.87 -4.15 0.67
C ARG A 103 9.99 -4.72 -0.74
N GLN A 104 10.35 -6.00 -0.87
CA GLN A 104 10.44 -6.67 -2.18
C GLN A 104 9.08 -6.77 -2.89
N ASP A 105 7.99 -6.98 -2.14
CA ASP A 105 6.63 -6.94 -2.69
C ASP A 105 6.25 -5.51 -3.14
N VAL A 106 6.56 -4.50 -2.32
CA VAL A 106 6.31 -3.09 -2.65
C VAL A 106 7.07 -2.67 -3.91
N GLU A 107 8.30 -3.13 -4.12
CA GLU A 107 9.12 -2.83 -5.29
C GLU A 107 8.45 -3.24 -6.60
N LYS A 108 7.72 -4.34 -6.61
CA LYS A 108 7.02 -4.85 -7.79
C LYS A 108 5.78 -4.03 -8.20
N ARG A 109 5.19 -3.25 -7.28
CA ARG A 109 3.85 -2.65 -7.47
C ARG A 109 3.73 -1.17 -7.12
N ALA A 110 4.74 -0.56 -6.52
CA ALA A 110 4.62 0.78 -5.96
C ALA A 110 5.70 1.75 -6.47
N SER A 111 5.51 3.03 -6.16
CA SER A 111 6.42 4.10 -6.53
C SER A 111 7.70 4.07 -5.69
N ALA A 112 8.79 4.68 -6.22
CA ALA A 112 10.05 4.87 -5.50
C ALA A 112 9.88 5.56 -4.13
N SER A 113 8.91 6.47 -4.00
CA SER A 113 8.59 7.12 -2.72
C SER A 113 8.11 6.13 -1.67
N ALA A 114 7.36 5.09 -2.05
CA ALA A 114 6.90 4.07 -1.11
C ALA A 114 8.07 3.23 -0.59
N LEU A 115 9.03 2.89 -1.43
CA LEU A 115 10.25 2.18 -1.03
C LEU A 115 11.06 2.97 0.00
N ILE A 116 11.28 4.26 -0.26
CA ILE A 116 11.97 5.17 0.68
C ILE A 116 11.27 5.16 2.05
N TRP A 117 9.96 5.13 2.08
CA TRP A 117 9.20 5.07 3.34
C TRP A 117 9.31 3.72 4.02
N VAL A 118 9.25 2.61 3.29
CA VAL A 118 9.49 1.27 3.89
C VAL A 118 10.87 1.20 4.51
N ASP A 119 11.91 1.67 3.79
CA ASP A 119 13.28 1.71 4.30
C ASP A 119 13.41 2.57 5.56
N ARG A 120 12.78 3.75 5.59
CA ARG A 120 12.77 4.62 6.80
C ARG A 120 12.09 3.95 7.98
N VAL A 121 10.97 3.28 7.76
CA VAL A 121 10.24 2.55 8.81
C VAL A 121 11.09 1.40 9.33
N THR A 122 11.71 0.62 8.44
CA THR A 122 12.60 -0.49 8.81
C THR A 122 13.77 -0.01 9.66
N ASN A 123 14.48 1.03 9.21
CA ASN A 123 15.61 1.63 9.97
C ASN A 123 15.17 2.17 11.33
N GLU A 124 13.94 2.65 11.46
CA GLU A 124 13.44 3.12 12.76
C GLU A 124 13.09 1.98 13.70
N LEU A 125 12.49 0.90 13.17
CA LEU A 125 12.25 -0.32 13.94
C LEU A 125 13.55 -0.96 14.41
N GLU A 126 14.59 -1.01 13.58
CA GLU A 126 15.92 -1.51 13.95
C GLU A 126 16.55 -0.74 15.12
N LYS A 127 16.34 0.58 15.15
CA LYS A 127 16.83 1.44 16.26
C LYS A 127 16.02 1.28 17.53
N TYR A 128 14.72 1.03 17.39
CA TYR A 128 13.80 0.91 18.51
C TYR A 128 13.93 -0.46 19.18
N ASP A 129 13.77 -1.53 18.43
CA ASP A 129 13.87 -2.91 18.90
C ASP A 129 14.08 -3.87 17.72
N ASN A 130 15.31 -4.35 17.58
CA ASN A 130 15.69 -5.27 16.50
C ASN A 130 15.59 -6.75 16.93
N SER A 131 15.03 -7.05 18.08
CA SER A 131 14.94 -8.41 18.63
C SER A 131 13.54 -9.02 18.49
N VAL A 132 12.52 -8.19 18.28
CA VAL A 132 11.12 -8.63 18.25
C VAL A 132 10.81 -9.42 16.98
N THR A 133 10.11 -10.53 17.15
CA THR A 133 9.63 -11.36 16.04
C THR A 133 8.28 -10.90 15.52
N LEU A 134 7.94 -11.29 14.28
CA LEU A 134 6.65 -10.98 13.67
C LEU A 134 5.47 -11.49 14.52
N ALA A 135 5.62 -12.63 15.21
CA ALA A 135 4.59 -13.22 16.06
C ALA A 135 4.34 -12.43 17.36
N GLU A 136 5.36 -11.72 17.85
CA GLU A 136 5.30 -10.91 19.07
C GLU A 136 4.73 -9.51 18.86
N ILE A 137 4.52 -9.10 17.61
CA ILE A 137 3.91 -7.81 17.30
C ILE A 137 2.43 -7.84 17.67
N ASP A 138 2.13 -7.33 18.84
CA ASP A 138 0.78 -7.15 19.35
C ASP A 138 0.34 -5.67 19.36
N ARG A 139 -0.87 -5.42 19.88
CA ARG A 139 -1.39 -4.06 20.06
C ARG A 139 -0.47 -3.21 20.94
N ASP A 140 0.06 -3.79 21.99
CA ASP A 140 0.80 -3.04 23.02
C ASP A 140 2.20 -2.68 22.50
N TYR A 141 2.83 -3.54 21.71
CA TYR A 141 4.05 -3.20 20.96
C TYR A 141 3.82 -1.97 20.05
N ILE A 142 2.75 -1.98 19.27
CA ILE A 142 2.42 -0.86 18.37
C ILE A 142 2.19 0.43 19.15
N MET A 143 1.55 0.36 20.31
CA MET A 143 1.32 1.54 21.15
C MET A 143 2.60 2.07 21.79
N ARG A 144 3.51 1.19 22.25
CA ARG A 144 4.84 1.60 22.73
C ARG A 144 5.68 2.23 21.61
N PHE A 145 5.66 1.65 20.42
CA PHE A 145 6.34 2.23 19.26
C PHE A 145 5.75 3.57 18.85
N LEU A 146 4.41 3.74 18.92
CA LEU A 146 3.75 5.03 18.71
C LEU A 146 4.26 6.09 19.70
N SER A 147 4.33 5.76 21.00
CA SER A 147 4.88 6.68 22.03
C SER A 147 6.31 7.06 21.71
N HIS A 148 7.17 6.07 21.39
CA HIS A 148 8.55 6.31 20.98
C HIS A 148 8.65 7.30 19.81
N LEU A 149 7.82 7.16 18.78
CA LEU A 149 7.82 8.07 17.64
C LEU A 149 7.34 9.49 18.00
N LEU A 150 6.38 9.61 18.91
CA LEU A 150 5.88 10.93 19.37
C LEU A 150 6.91 11.68 20.22
N ASP A 151 7.69 10.94 21.03
CA ASP A 151 8.72 11.51 21.89
C ASP A 151 10.06 11.77 21.15
N ARG A 152 10.18 11.24 19.93
CA ARG A 152 11.39 11.35 19.13
C ARG A 152 11.64 12.79 18.67
N PRO A 153 12.88 13.34 18.89
CA PRO A 153 13.25 14.64 18.37
C PRO A 153 13.15 14.69 16.85
N ALA A 154 12.65 15.78 16.31
CA ALA A 154 12.68 16.02 14.87
C ALA A 154 14.10 16.31 14.42
N LEU A 155 14.48 15.78 13.25
CA LEU A 155 15.78 16.07 12.61
C LEU A 155 15.79 17.45 11.90
N THR A 156 14.72 18.24 12.03
CA THR A 156 14.58 19.54 11.39
C THR A 156 14.67 20.67 12.40
N ARG A 157 15.30 21.80 11.99
CA ARG A 157 15.53 22.97 12.84
C ARG A 157 14.27 23.61 13.41
N ASP A 158 13.10 23.36 12.78
CA ASP A 158 11.86 24.08 13.07
C ASP A 158 10.92 23.32 14.04
N HIS A 159 11.23 22.07 14.39
CA HIS A 159 10.35 21.23 15.21
C HIS A 159 11.13 20.41 16.20
N ASN A 160 10.77 20.46 17.48
CA ASN A 160 11.39 19.63 18.52
C ASN A 160 10.96 18.15 18.46
N GLN A 161 9.84 17.86 17.81
CA GLN A 161 9.27 16.50 17.71
C GLN A 161 8.77 16.21 16.29
N LEU A 162 8.62 14.92 15.95
CA LEU A 162 8.03 14.52 14.69
C LEU A 162 6.60 15.00 14.57
N ALA A 163 6.23 15.56 13.41
CA ALA A 163 4.85 15.92 13.13
C ALA A 163 3.93 14.69 13.23
N LYS A 164 2.78 14.83 13.90
CA LYS A 164 1.80 13.72 14.06
C LYS A 164 1.50 12.99 12.76
N ASN A 165 1.30 13.72 11.65
CA ASN A 165 1.06 13.12 10.35
C ASN A 165 2.22 12.24 9.86
N THR A 166 3.47 12.59 10.20
CA THR A 166 4.65 11.78 9.91
C THR A 166 4.64 10.49 10.73
N VAL A 167 4.33 10.59 12.03
CA VAL A 167 4.19 9.42 12.93
C VAL A 167 3.13 8.46 12.40
N PHE A 168 1.96 8.96 11.99
CA PHE A 168 0.91 8.12 11.43
C PHE A 168 1.26 7.52 10.08
N LEU A 169 2.14 8.16 9.32
CA LEU A 169 2.66 7.59 8.08
C LEU A 169 3.56 6.37 8.38
N TYR A 170 4.43 6.43 9.41
CA TYR A 170 5.16 5.25 9.91
C TYR A 170 4.22 4.10 10.23
N LEU A 171 3.19 4.36 11.05
CA LEU A 171 2.22 3.33 11.43
C LEU A 171 1.42 2.80 10.25
N SER A 172 1.16 3.60 9.22
CA SER A 172 0.45 3.15 8.02
C SER A 172 1.24 2.12 7.21
N TYR A 173 2.57 2.28 7.11
CA TYR A 173 3.45 1.31 6.47
C TYR A 173 3.59 0.03 7.30
N ILE A 174 3.71 0.13 8.63
CA ILE A 174 3.69 -1.04 9.53
C ILE A 174 2.36 -1.80 9.38
N ARG A 175 1.23 -1.09 9.37
CA ARG A 175 -0.09 -1.71 9.14
C ARG A 175 -0.15 -2.43 7.80
N ALA A 176 0.36 -1.83 6.74
CA ALA A 176 0.38 -2.45 5.42
C ALA A 176 1.25 -3.71 5.40
N ALA A 177 2.43 -3.70 6.03
CA ALA A 177 3.30 -4.86 6.16
C ALA A 177 2.67 -5.99 6.98
N LEU A 178 1.99 -5.67 8.08
CA LEU A 178 1.27 -6.67 8.90
C LEU A 178 0.02 -7.22 8.20
N ASN A 179 -0.69 -6.40 7.42
CA ASN A 179 -1.78 -6.89 6.58
C ASN A 179 -1.27 -7.81 5.46
N TYR A 180 -0.08 -7.53 4.94
CA TYR A 180 0.59 -8.43 3.99
C TYR A 180 0.97 -9.76 4.66
N ALA A 181 1.45 -9.75 5.91
CA ALA A 181 1.69 -10.97 6.69
C ALA A 181 0.40 -11.80 6.92
N VAL A 182 -0.73 -11.13 7.12
CA VAL A 182 -2.04 -11.82 7.20
C VAL A 182 -2.41 -12.43 5.84
N LYS A 183 -2.19 -11.73 4.74
CA LYS A 183 -2.44 -12.24 3.37
C LYS A 183 -1.58 -13.46 3.08
N GLU A 184 -0.31 -13.44 3.47
CA GLU A 184 0.63 -14.56 3.35
C GLU A 184 0.38 -15.68 4.39
N ASN A 185 -0.70 -15.55 5.19
CA ASN A 185 -1.08 -16.50 6.24
C ASN A 185 -0.04 -16.70 7.35
N LEU A 186 0.86 -15.75 7.58
CA LEU A 186 1.84 -15.77 8.67
C LEU A 186 1.21 -15.30 9.99
N LEU A 187 0.25 -14.39 9.91
CA LEU A 187 -0.54 -13.92 11.05
C LEU A 187 -2.03 -14.28 10.83
N GLN A 188 -2.73 -14.60 11.90
CA GLN A 188 -4.18 -14.85 11.85
C GLN A 188 -4.97 -13.54 11.63
N SER A 189 -4.51 -12.45 12.24
CA SER A 189 -5.13 -11.13 12.11
C SER A 189 -4.12 -10.04 12.42
N SER A 190 -4.33 -8.86 11.81
CA SER A 190 -3.50 -7.69 12.08
C SER A 190 -3.79 -7.13 13.49
N PRO A 191 -2.75 -6.85 14.31
CA PRO A 191 -2.89 -6.21 15.62
C PRO A 191 -3.62 -4.86 15.56
N PHE A 192 -3.56 -4.17 14.44
CA PHE A 192 -4.27 -2.90 14.22
C PHE A 192 -5.80 -3.00 14.32
N LYS A 193 -6.40 -4.19 14.19
CA LYS A 193 -7.84 -4.39 14.39
C LYS A 193 -8.28 -4.06 15.81
N LYS A 194 -7.39 -4.19 16.80
CA LYS A 194 -7.63 -3.90 18.22
C LYS A 194 -7.33 -2.45 18.60
N ILE A 195 -6.91 -1.59 17.65
CA ILE A 195 -6.57 -0.19 17.92
C ILE A 195 -7.68 0.70 17.35
N LYS A 196 -8.25 1.57 18.19
CA LYS A 196 -9.28 2.53 17.78
C LYS A 196 -8.72 3.48 16.74
N ARG A 197 -9.51 3.82 15.73
CA ARG A 197 -9.08 4.67 14.59
C ARG A 197 -8.67 6.06 15.04
N ASP A 198 -9.34 6.62 16.04
CA ASP A 198 -9.09 7.96 16.57
C ASP A 198 -7.69 8.09 17.17
N MET A 199 -7.17 7.00 17.76
CA MET A 199 -5.79 6.96 18.30
C MET A 199 -4.72 7.00 17.21
N LEU A 200 -5.11 6.80 15.96
CA LEU A 200 -4.24 6.73 14.78
C LEU A 200 -4.53 7.85 13.79
N SER A 201 -5.30 8.87 14.17
CA SER A 201 -5.61 10.02 13.30
C SER A 201 -4.58 11.13 13.48
N GLY A 202 -4.13 11.69 12.36
CA GLY A 202 -3.31 12.90 12.36
C GLY A 202 -4.09 14.14 12.77
N SER A 203 -3.39 15.23 13.01
CA SER A 203 -4.02 16.54 13.15
C SER A 203 -4.57 16.98 11.79
N GLU A 204 -5.74 17.59 11.78
CA GLU A 204 -6.21 18.30 10.60
C GLU A 204 -5.22 19.44 10.27
N ALA A 205 -4.57 19.32 9.13
CA ALA A 205 -3.69 20.37 8.64
C ALA A 205 -4.56 21.51 8.08
N LYS A 206 -4.45 22.69 8.68
CA LYS A 206 -5.04 23.91 8.11
C LYS A 206 -4.46 24.11 6.71
N ARG A 207 -5.32 24.08 5.70
CA ARG A 207 -4.90 24.27 4.30
C ARG A 207 -4.85 25.75 4.02
N GLU A 208 -3.65 26.27 3.81
CA GLU A 208 -3.46 27.66 3.42
C GLU A 208 -3.89 27.84 1.95
N TYR A 209 -4.58 28.94 1.69
CA TYR A 209 -4.94 29.44 0.35
C TYR A 209 -4.79 30.95 0.31
N LEU A 210 -4.75 31.53 -0.87
CA LEU A 210 -4.62 32.95 -1.09
C LEU A 210 -5.99 33.59 -1.31
N THR A 211 -6.17 34.77 -0.74
CA THR A 211 -7.31 35.63 -1.08
C THR A 211 -7.11 36.31 -2.43
N VAL A 212 -8.16 36.84 -3.02
CA VAL A 212 -8.10 37.61 -4.26
C VAL A 212 -7.08 38.75 -4.18
N GLU A 213 -7.06 39.47 -3.04
CA GLU A 213 -6.13 40.57 -2.78
C GLU A 213 -4.67 40.09 -2.71
N GLU A 214 -4.42 38.95 -2.09
CA GLU A 214 -3.08 38.35 -2.04
C GLU A 214 -2.61 37.88 -3.44
N VAL A 215 -3.49 37.33 -4.26
CA VAL A 215 -3.18 37.00 -5.66
C VAL A 215 -2.86 38.27 -6.45
N LYS A 216 -3.62 39.34 -6.28
CA LYS A 216 -3.32 40.64 -6.94
C LYS A 216 -1.96 41.19 -6.53
N ARG A 217 -1.60 41.13 -5.23
CA ARG A 217 -0.28 41.53 -4.76
C ARG A 217 0.83 40.72 -5.38
N LEU A 218 0.68 39.36 -5.43
CA LEU A 218 1.65 38.50 -6.12
C LEU A 218 1.81 38.86 -7.60
N ILE A 219 0.72 39.16 -8.30
CA ILE A 219 0.77 39.59 -9.69
C ILE A 219 1.58 40.88 -9.85
N ALA A 220 1.37 41.83 -8.96
CA ALA A 220 2.06 43.14 -8.97
C ALA A 220 3.54 43.05 -8.58
N THR A 221 3.91 42.07 -7.73
CA THR A 221 5.28 41.92 -7.20
C THR A 221 6.20 41.24 -8.23
N PRO A 222 7.36 41.81 -8.54
CA PRO A 222 8.37 41.14 -9.38
C PRO A 222 8.83 39.82 -8.79
N CYS A 223 9.12 38.85 -9.61
CA CYS A 223 9.70 37.56 -9.21
C CYS A 223 11.02 37.33 -9.94
N ARG A 224 12.03 36.79 -9.26
CA ARG A 224 13.34 36.49 -9.88
C ARG A 224 13.24 35.53 -11.09
N ARG A 225 12.13 34.82 -11.19
CA ARG A 225 11.88 33.82 -12.23
C ARG A 225 10.46 33.96 -12.75
N ASP A 226 10.34 34.58 -13.94
CA ASP A 226 9.04 34.82 -14.58
C ASP A 226 8.33 33.52 -14.97
N ASP A 227 9.09 32.52 -15.41
CA ASP A 227 8.54 31.20 -15.73
C ASP A 227 7.88 30.54 -14.53
N MET A 228 8.43 30.70 -13.33
CA MET A 228 7.86 30.17 -12.12
C MET A 228 6.66 31.00 -11.62
N LYS A 229 6.73 32.34 -11.71
CA LYS A 229 5.59 33.22 -11.46
C LYS A 229 4.41 32.83 -12.34
N ALA A 230 4.66 32.67 -13.64
CA ALA A 230 3.65 32.28 -14.63
C ALA A 230 3.05 30.90 -14.28
N ALA A 231 3.89 29.87 -14.03
CA ALA A 231 3.43 28.54 -13.66
C ALA A 231 2.63 28.51 -12.34
N PHE A 232 3.03 29.28 -11.33
CA PHE A 232 2.31 29.38 -10.07
C PHE A 232 0.94 30.02 -10.25
N LEU A 233 0.87 31.17 -10.94
CA LEU A 233 -0.38 31.85 -11.22
C LEU A 233 -1.29 31.05 -12.15
N PHE A 234 -0.71 30.37 -13.15
CA PHE A 234 -1.44 29.39 -13.95
C PHE A 234 -2.10 28.33 -13.05
N SER A 235 -1.37 27.78 -12.06
CA SER A 235 -1.92 26.83 -11.10
C SER A 235 -3.05 27.43 -10.25
N CYS A 236 -2.96 28.70 -9.86
CA CYS A 236 -4.01 29.40 -9.12
C CYS A 236 -5.34 29.46 -9.89
N PHE A 237 -5.30 29.46 -11.23
CA PHE A 237 -6.49 29.59 -12.07
C PHE A 237 -6.89 28.29 -12.80
N CYS A 238 -6.10 27.22 -12.71
CA CYS A 238 -6.44 25.92 -13.29
C CYS A 238 -6.40 24.76 -12.30
N GLY A 239 -5.79 24.93 -11.13
CA GLY A 239 -5.76 23.90 -10.07
C GLY A 239 -4.84 22.71 -10.37
N LEU A 240 -4.00 22.71 -11.40
CA LEU A 240 -3.07 21.64 -11.69
C LEU A 240 -1.96 21.55 -10.62
N ARG A 241 -1.49 20.31 -10.35
CA ARG A 241 -0.34 20.10 -9.46
C ARG A 241 0.95 20.50 -10.18
N ILE A 242 1.97 20.89 -9.43
CA ILE A 242 3.28 21.27 -9.97
C ILE A 242 3.86 20.22 -10.93
N MET A 243 3.74 18.93 -10.62
CA MET A 243 4.26 17.87 -11.50
C MET A 243 3.43 17.73 -12.78
N ASP A 244 2.13 18.00 -12.72
CA ASP A 244 1.26 18.01 -13.89
C ASP A 244 1.64 19.22 -14.80
N ILE A 245 1.89 20.39 -14.21
CA ILE A 245 2.33 21.60 -14.95
C ILE A 245 3.74 21.41 -15.55
N LYS A 246 4.66 20.80 -14.80
CA LYS A 246 6.02 20.51 -15.27
C LYS A 246 6.03 19.56 -16.48
N ASN A 247 5.08 18.64 -16.52
CA ASN A 247 4.96 17.63 -17.60
C ASN A 247 3.91 18.03 -18.65
N LEU A 248 3.32 19.22 -18.53
CA LEU A 248 2.34 19.72 -19.49
C LEU A 248 3.05 20.05 -20.81
N CYS A 249 2.66 19.38 -21.89
CA CYS A 249 3.12 19.64 -23.25
C CYS A 249 2.00 20.30 -24.06
N TRP A 250 2.36 20.95 -25.14
CA TRP A 250 1.42 21.63 -26.02
C TRP A 250 0.36 20.70 -26.61
N LYS A 251 0.69 19.45 -26.89
CA LYS A 251 -0.30 18.42 -27.31
C LYS A 251 -1.44 18.17 -26.32
N HIS A 252 -1.24 18.52 -25.05
CA HIS A 252 -2.26 18.37 -24.01
C HIS A 252 -3.24 19.56 -23.98
N ILE A 253 -2.97 20.58 -24.78
CA ILE A 253 -3.79 21.79 -24.85
C ILE A 253 -4.52 21.79 -26.18
N SER A 254 -5.84 21.83 -26.11
CA SER A 254 -6.70 21.91 -27.28
C SER A 254 -7.55 23.17 -27.23
N LYS A 255 -7.84 23.70 -28.42
CA LYS A 255 -8.70 24.85 -28.64
C LYS A 255 -9.89 24.43 -29.51
N ASN A 256 -11.08 24.59 -29.01
CA ASN A 256 -12.30 24.36 -29.75
C ASN A 256 -13.13 25.66 -29.77
N GLY A 257 -13.08 26.39 -30.87
CA GLY A 257 -13.60 27.76 -30.96
C GLY A 257 -12.87 28.68 -29.98
N ASN A 258 -13.62 29.30 -29.04
CA ASN A 258 -13.05 30.12 -27.98
C ASN A 258 -12.75 29.37 -26.68
N ARG A 259 -13.01 28.08 -26.63
CA ARG A 259 -12.81 27.26 -25.44
C ARG A 259 -11.46 26.58 -25.52
N TRP A 260 -10.66 26.80 -24.49
CA TRP A 260 -9.38 26.13 -24.28
C TRP A 260 -9.54 25.10 -23.19
N GLN A 261 -8.93 23.94 -23.36
CA GLN A 261 -8.93 22.89 -22.36
C GLN A 261 -7.59 22.16 -22.30
N VAL A 262 -7.29 21.62 -21.14
CA VAL A 262 -6.17 20.70 -20.90
C VAL A 262 -6.74 19.30 -20.79
N GLU A 263 -6.11 18.36 -21.51
CA GLU A 263 -6.36 16.93 -21.37
C GLU A 263 -5.06 16.24 -20.99
N ILE A 264 -4.95 15.76 -19.74
CA ILE A 264 -3.75 15.11 -19.24
C ILE A 264 -4.07 13.89 -18.38
N ARG A 265 -3.13 12.95 -18.34
CA ARG A 265 -3.07 11.95 -17.27
C ARG A 265 -2.31 12.54 -16.09
N GLN A 266 -2.96 12.66 -14.95
CA GLN A 266 -2.34 13.21 -13.74
C GLN A 266 -1.15 12.35 -13.31
N TYR A 267 0.01 12.98 -13.09
CA TYR A 267 1.26 12.31 -12.71
C TYR A 267 1.12 11.44 -11.44
N LYS A 268 0.38 11.93 -10.43
CA LYS A 268 0.26 11.25 -9.13
C LYS A 268 -0.73 10.08 -9.13
N THR A 269 -1.80 10.16 -9.90
CA THR A 269 -2.94 9.22 -9.81
C THR A 269 -3.14 8.39 -11.08
N GLY A 270 -2.49 8.79 -12.20
CA GLY A 270 -2.73 8.19 -13.51
C GLY A 270 -4.12 8.49 -14.09
N ALA A 271 -4.98 9.19 -13.36
CA ALA A 271 -6.34 9.49 -13.80
C ALA A 271 -6.32 10.50 -14.96
N LEU A 272 -7.17 10.28 -15.95
CA LEU A 272 -7.40 11.24 -17.03
C LEU A 272 -8.18 12.45 -16.48
N LEU A 273 -7.73 13.65 -16.82
CA LEU A 273 -8.32 14.91 -16.40
C LEU A 273 -8.58 15.78 -17.61
N TYR A 274 -9.83 16.23 -17.74
CA TYR A 274 -10.27 17.24 -18.70
C TYR A 274 -10.53 18.53 -17.91
N LEU A 275 -9.81 19.60 -18.23
CA LEU A 275 -9.87 20.85 -17.49
C LEU A 275 -10.05 22.04 -18.45
N PRO A 276 -11.20 22.75 -18.43
CA PRO A 276 -11.34 23.99 -19.18
C PRO A 276 -10.44 25.08 -18.60
N LEU A 277 -9.77 25.82 -19.48
CA LEU A 277 -8.94 26.96 -19.12
C LEU A 277 -9.73 28.25 -19.21
N ASN A 278 -9.91 28.94 -18.10
CA ASN A 278 -10.50 30.28 -18.06
C ASN A 278 -9.51 31.33 -18.61
N MET A 279 -9.98 32.55 -18.82
CA MET A 279 -9.16 33.66 -19.34
C MET A 279 -7.94 33.96 -18.48
N ASN A 280 -8.08 33.88 -17.15
CA ASN A 280 -6.97 34.14 -16.23
C ASN A 280 -5.90 33.05 -16.29
N ALA A 281 -6.28 31.78 -16.40
CA ALA A 281 -5.32 30.71 -16.61
C ALA A 281 -4.57 30.91 -17.94
N ARG A 282 -5.26 31.25 -19.01
CA ARG A 282 -4.65 31.52 -20.32
C ARG A 282 -3.66 32.69 -20.29
N LYS A 283 -3.96 33.77 -19.56
CA LYS A 283 -3.07 34.93 -19.38
C LYS A 283 -1.70 34.53 -18.83
N TRP A 284 -1.65 33.50 -17.98
CA TRP A 284 -0.42 33.02 -17.34
C TRP A 284 0.20 31.81 -18.04
N MET A 285 -0.40 31.33 -19.09
CA MET A 285 0.16 30.30 -19.96
C MET A 285 1.06 30.99 -21.00
N PRO A 286 2.32 30.52 -21.24
CA PRO A 286 3.16 31.02 -22.31
C PRO A 286 2.48 30.88 -23.66
N GLU A 287 2.94 31.63 -24.66
CA GLU A 287 2.56 31.42 -26.07
C GLU A 287 3.37 30.25 -26.61
N GLN A 288 2.75 29.46 -27.49
CA GLN A 288 3.41 28.31 -28.10
C GLN A 288 4.54 28.73 -29.07
N GLY A 289 4.34 29.80 -29.85
CA GLY A 289 5.27 30.23 -30.90
C GLY A 289 5.65 29.06 -31.79
N ASP A 290 6.97 28.84 -31.98
CA ASP A 290 7.54 27.78 -32.81
C ASP A 290 7.71 26.44 -32.07
N ALA A 291 7.26 26.34 -30.84
CA ALA A 291 7.38 25.11 -30.06
C ALA A 291 6.51 23.99 -30.65
N SER A 292 7.07 22.78 -30.70
CA SER A 292 6.35 21.60 -31.17
C SER A 292 5.26 21.18 -30.21
N SER A 293 4.35 20.32 -30.66
CA SER A 293 3.30 19.76 -29.80
C SER A 293 3.86 18.91 -28.62
N GLU A 294 5.05 18.34 -28.79
CA GLU A 294 5.73 17.53 -27.77
C GLU A 294 6.49 18.37 -26.74
N ASP A 295 6.74 19.65 -27.03
CA ASP A 295 7.48 20.55 -26.17
C ASP A 295 6.64 20.92 -24.94
N ARG A 296 7.32 21.14 -23.80
CA ARG A 296 6.69 21.54 -22.56
C ARG A 296 6.20 22.99 -22.65
N VAL A 297 5.01 23.23 -22.06
CA VAL A 297 4.46 24.58 -21.94
C VAL A 297 5.31 25.44 -21.00
N PHE A 298 5.90 24.83 -19.95
CA PHE A 298 6.80 25.49 -19.00
C PHE A 298 8.18 24.81 -18.99
N PRO A 299 9.00 24.96 -20.03
CA PRO A 299 10.23 24.18 -20.22
C PRO A 299 11.29 24.44 -19.16
N LYS A 300 11.35 25.67 -18.61
CA LYS A 300 12.34 26.09 -17.62
C LYS A 300 11.91 25.85 -16.17
N LEU A 301 10.72 25.28 -15.93
CA LEU A 301 10.20 25.09 -14.59
C LEU A 301 11.03 24.06 -13.81
N SER A 302 11.72 24.51 -12.77
CA SER A 302 12.59 23.70 -11.92
C SER A 302 11.89 23.25 -10.64
N ILE A 303 12.29 22.12 -10.07
CA ILE A 303 11.86 21.65 -8.75
C ILE A 303 12.50 22.42 -7.58
N TRP A 304 13.58 23.18 -7.84
CA TRP A 304 14.31 23.99 -6.84
C TRP A 304 13.68 25.35 -6.57
N TYR A 305 12.37 25.45 -6.74
CA TYR A 305 11.60 26.70 -6.65
C TYR A 305 11.23 27.11 -5.23
N LYS A 306 11.44 26.28 -4.22
CA LYS A 306 10.91 26.54 -2.86
C LYS A 306 11.42 27.82 -2.21
N SER A 307 12.71 28.12 -2.36
CA SER A 307 13.30 29.38 -1.84
C SER A 307 12.74 30.59 -2.60
N ILE A 308 12.75 30.53 -3.92
CA ILE A 308 12.29 31.61 -4.78
C ILE A 308 10.81 31.92 -4.55
N LEU A 309 9.96 30.88 -4.39
CA LEU A 309 8.55 31.06 -4.05
C LEU A 309 8.37 31.77 -2.70
N ARG A 310 9.15 31.40 -1.70
CA ARG A 310 9.10 32.00 -0.37
C ARG A 310 9.54 33.46 -0.42
N ASP A 311 10.68 33.75 -1.06
CA ASP A 311 11.18 35.09 -1.20
C ASP A 311 10.14 36.00 -1.90
N TRP A 312 9.58 35.53 -3.02
CA TRP A 312 8.53 36.26 -3.74
C TRP A 312 7.26 36.47 -2.93
N ALA A 313 6.82 35.50 -2.13
CA ALA A 313 5.68 35.67 -1.21
C ALA A 313 5.97 36.70 -0.13
N THR A 314 7.19 36.70 0.43
CA THR A 314 7.64 37.69 1.43
C THR A 314 7.66 39.07 0.81
N ASP A 315 8.21 39.25 -0.39
CA ASP A 315 8.23 40.52 -1.12
C ASP A 315 6.81 41.04 -1.43
N ALA A 316 5.84 40.13 -1.60
CA ALA A 316 4.42 40.45 -1.78
C ALA A 316 3.65 40.70 -0.45
N GLY A 317 4.32 40.68 0.71
CA GLY A 317 3.70 40.83 2.03
C GLY A 317 2.76 39.68 2.39
N ILE A 318 3.10 38.44 2.04
CA ILE A 318 2.32 37.21 2.36
C ILE A 318 3.05 36.43 3.44
N GLU A 319 2.49 36.40 4.65
CA GLU A 319 3.08 35.72 5.81
C GLU A 319 2.69 34.23 5.93
N LYS A 320 1.83 33.75 5.04
CA LYS A 320 1.35 32.37 5.05
C LYS A 320 2.47 31.37 4.69
N LYS A 321 2.36 30.14 5.19
CA LYS A 321 3.24 29.05 4.77
C LYS A 321 3.06 28.80 3.26
N PHE A 322 4.04 29.25 2.47
CA PHE A 322 3.93 29.33 1.03
C PHE A 322 4.59 28.15 0.30
N SER A 323 3.85 27.52 -0.57
CA SER A 323 4.33 26.43 -1.42
C SER A 323 3.48 26.34 -2.69
N PHE A 324 3.92 25.62 -3.70
CA PHE A 324 3.13 25.46 -4.93
C PHE A 324 1.76 24.80 -4.71
N HIS A 325 1.58 24.07 -3.60
CA HIS A 325 0.28 23.50 -3.22
C HIS A 325 -0.75 24.57 -2.85
N VAL A 326 -0.29 25.72 -2.34
CA VAL A 326 -1.16 26.86 -2.03
C VAL A 326 -1.88 27.35 -3.28
N ALA A 327 -1.19 27.39 -4.45
CA ALA A 327 -1.84 27.76 -5.70
C ALA A 327 -3.05 26.89 -6.03
N ARG A 328 -2.90 25.56 -5.87
CA ARG A 328 -4.01 24.61 -6.11
C ARG A 328 -5.13 24.76 -5.08
N HIS A 329 -4.81 25.06 -3.82
CA HIS A 329 -5.84 25.32 -2.82
C HIS A 329 -6.59 26.64 -3.12
N THR A 330 -5.88 27.64 -3.59
CA THR A 330 -6.43 28.93 -4.04
C THR A 330 -7.44 28.73 -5.18
N PHE A 331 -7.15 27.88 -6.15
CA PHE A 331 -8.10 27.55 -7.22
C PHE A 331 -9.45 27.04 -6.71
N ALA A 332 -9.45 26.32 -5.60
CA ALA A 332 -10.69 25.76 -5.02
C ALA A 332 -11.50 26.81 -4.23
N THR A 333 -10.94 28.00 -4.02
CA THR A 333 -11.55 29.08 -3.20
C THR A 333 -11.81 30.37 -3.99
N LEU A 334 -11.21 30.53 -5.18
CA LEU A 334 -11.50 31.59 -6.14
C LEU A 334 -12.73 31.27 -6.99
#